data_d344ea9a2a59b9528a4c4e3a21ceddd4
#
_entry.id   d344ea9a2a59b9528a4c4e3a21ceddd4
#
_cell.length_a   1.000
_cell.length_b   1.000
_cell.length_c   1.000
_cell.angle_alpha   90.00
_cell.angle_beta   90.00
_cell.angle_gamma   90.00
#
_symmetry.space_group_name_H-M   'P 1'
#
loop_
_entity.id
_entity.type
_entity.pdbx_description
1 polymer ?
#
loop_
_entity_poly.entity_id
_entity_poly.type
_entity_poly.pdbx_seq_one_letter_code
_entity_poly.pdbx_strand_id
1 'polypeptide(L)'
;MDTPINAPLRKLPIGIQSFEKLRSENFLYVDKTALIYRLAQAGNPCFLSRPRPFGQSLLLSSFEAYFQGKKELFRGLAIEKLEKEWLQYPVLHLSLNAEKYDSREGLIDILERQLRQWEELYRTGGEGITHSGRFMTVIRRACEQTGRRVVVLIDEYDKPLLRSFDSQELQHDFRETLTAFYTVLKDADPWLQFVFITGVTKFAQMGIFSNLNQLNDISFDLDYNTLCGMTRAEIEATFSPELEALAVKSNATCRQVMDRLTRQYDGYRFTKDEEFTSMYNPFSVLSALQKRSYGNYWFASGTPTFLVEMLQKTDFDLREMEGIEVNEASLSDDRADINNPIPMIYQSGYLTIKDYDERFRMYTLGFPNEEVKYGFLNFVSPFYTPIAQTDTSFYIGKFIRELESGDVDAFLTRLRCVFAGIPYDLNDRTERHYQTVFYLVFQLMGQFTETEVRSARGRADAVVKTPDYIYVFEFKLNDSAEAALRQIDEKGYLLPYQADGRKVVKVGVAFEKEERNIGEWVIGE
;
A
#
# COMPACT_ATOMS: atom_id res chain seq x y z
N MET A 1 -36.18 -10.32 -17.61
CA MET A 1 -35.53 -11.64 -17.55
C MET A 1 -34.94 -11.77 -16.18
N ASP A 2 -35.58 -12.58 -15.34
CA ASP A 2 -35.15 -12.78 -13.95
C ASP A 2 -33.82 -13.53 -13.94
N THR A 3 -32.75 -12.83 -13.68
CA THR A 3 -31.46 -13.48 -13.38
C THR A 3 -31.62 -14.17 -12.03
N PRO A 4 -31.44 -15.49 -11.93
CA PRO A 4 -31.66 -16.18 -10.67
C PRO A 4 -30.67 -15.69 -9.64
N ILE A 5 -31.18 -15.10 -8.56
CA ILE A 5 -30.45 -14.70 -7.35
C ILE A 5 -29.68 -15.89 -6.72
N ASN A 6 -29.86 -17.10 -7.23
CA ASN A 6 -29.38 -18.39 -6.73
C ASN A 6 -28.34 -19.11 -7.60
N ALA A 7 -27.65 -18.45 -8.52
CA ALA A 7 -26.47 -19.10 -9.10
C ALA A 7 -25.42 -19.27 -7.99
N PRO A 8 -24.82 -20.47 -7.80
CA PRO A 8 -23.80 -20.67 -6.79
C PRO A 8 -22.65 -19.68 -7.06
N LEU A 9 -22.31 -18.85 -6.06
CA LEU A 9 -21.20 -17.93 -6.13
C LEU A 9 -19.93 -18.72 -6.46
N ARG A 10 -19.21 -18.29 -7.51
CA ARG A 10 -17.89 -18.85 -7.79
C ARG A 10 -16.96 -18.51 -6.64
N LYS A 11 -16.03 -19.40 -6.31
CA LYS A 11 -15.10 -19.22 -5.18
C LYS A 11 -14.07 -18.13 -5.51
N LEU A 12 -14.11 -17.03 -4.79
CA LEU A 12 -13.12 -15.95 -4.87
C LEU A 12 -11.92 -16.24 -3.97
N PRO A 13 -10.67 -16.09 -4.42
CA PRO A 13 -9.46 -16.50 -3.70
C PRO A 13 -8.99 -15.49 -2.65
N ILE A 14 -9.89 -14.98 -1.80
CA ILE A 14 -9.55 -14.02 -0.76
C ILE A 14 -8.66 -14.67 0.28
N GLY A 15 -7.42 -14.15 0.45
CA GLY A 15 -6.47 -14.66 1.42
C GLY A 15 -5.86 -16.02 1.08
N ILE A 16 -6.10 -16.55 -0.14
CA ILE A 16 -5.49 -17.80 -0.58
C ILE A 16 -4.05 -17.54 -1.03
N GLN A 17 -3.10 -18.19 -0.38
CA GLN A 17 -1.66 -18.10 -0.67
C GLN A 17 -1.12 -19.36 -1.38
N SER A 18 -1.84 -20.48 -1.31
CA SER A 18 -1.44 -21.73 -1.94
C SER A 18 -2.07 -21.86 -3.33
N PHE A 19 -1.22 -21.93 -4.36
CA PHE A 19 -1.65 -22.16 -5.74
C PHE A 19 -2.27 -23.56 -5.90
N GLU A 20 -1.73 -24.57 -5.25
CA GLU A 20 -2.28 -25.93 -5.27
C GLU A 20 -3.71 -25.96 -4.71
N LYS A 21 -3.93 -25.34 -3.53
CA LYS A 21 -5.28 -25.21 -2.96
C LYS A 21 -6.20 -24.44 -3.88
N LEU A 22 -5.73 -23.33 -4.45
CA LEU A 22 -6.51 -22.48 -5.36
C LEU A 22 -7.02 -23.30 -6.55
N ARG A 23 -6.14 -24.10 -7.18
CA ARG A 23 -6.46 -24.86 -8.37
C ARG A 23 -7.28 -26.13 -8.06
N SER A 24 -6.91 -26.86 -7.00
CA SER A 24 -7.60 -28.10 -6.63
C SER A 24 -9.04 -27.88 -6.14
N GLU A 25 -9.30 -26.73 -5.50
CA GLU A 25 -10.62 -26.39 -4.99
C GLU A 25 -11.45 -25.51 -5.95
N ASN A 26 -10.97 -25.26 -7.18
CA ASN A 26 -11.65 -24.48 -8.23
C ASN A 26 -11.95 -23.03 -7.81
N PHE A 27 -11.01 -22.34 -7.16
CA PHE A 27 -11.10 -20.89 -7.02
C PHE A 27 -10.82 -20.20 -8.34
N LEU A 28 -11.39 -19.03 -8.53
CA LEU A 28 -11.04 -18.15 -9.65
C LEU A 28 -9.57 -17.74 -9.57
N TYR A 29 -8.92 -17.66 -10.71
CA TYR A 29 -7.51 -17.28 -10.81
C TYR A 29 -7.30 -16.27 -11.91
N VAL A 30 -6.66 -15.15 -11.60
CA VAL A 30 -6.14 -14.21 -12.60
C VAL A 30 -4.81 -14.75 -13.09
N ASP A 31 -4.78 -15.18 -14.34
CA ASP A 31 -3.66 -15.95 -14.90
C ASP A 31 -2.42 -15.09 -15.13
N LYS A 32 -1.40 -15.29 -14.31
CA LYS A 32 -0.07 -14.67 -14.42
C LYS A 32 1.00 -15.65 -14.94
N THR A 33 0.60 -16.85 -15.35
CA THR A 33 1.53 -17.95 -15.60
C THR A 33 2.43 -17.74 -16.83
N ALA A 34 2.04 -16.89 -17.78
CA ALA A 34 2.92 -16.50 -18.87
C ALA A 34 4.16 -15.73 -18.38
N LEU A 35 3.99 -14.83 -17.40
CA LEU A 35 5.09 -14.08 -16.77
C LEU A 35 5.94 -14.98 -15.87
N ILE A 36 5.31 -15.93 -15.16
CA ILE A 36 6.01 -16.97 -14.38
C ILE A 36 6.94 -17.76 -15.29
N TYR A 37 6.45 -18.23 -16.43
CA TYR A 37 7.25 -18.96 -17.42
C TYR A 37 8.42 -18.12 -17.93
N ARG A 38 8.18 -16.87 -18.31
CA ARG A 38 9.21 -15.95 -18.81
C ARG A 38 10.33 -15.74 -17.79
N LEU A 39 10.00 -15.52 -16.51
CA LEU A 39 10.99 -15.39 -15.43
C LEU A 39 11.77 -16.68 -15.20
N ALA A 40 11.08 -17.82 -15.15
CA ALA A 40 11.70 -19.12 -14.95
C ALA A 40 12.70 -19.47 -16.08
N GLN A 41 12.40 -19.09 -17.33
CA GLN A 41 13.29 -19.29 -18.48
C GLN A 41 14.50 -18.34 -18.47
N ALA A 42 14.37 -17.14 -17.93
CA ALA A 42 15.49 -16.20 -17.81
C ALA A 42 16.57 -16.73 -16.85
N GLY A 43 16.20 -17.49 -15.83
CA GLY A 43 17.13 -18.20 -14.94
C GLY A 43 17.94 -17.30 -13.99
N ASN A 44 17.81 -16.00 -14.06
CA ASN A 44 18.53 -15.08 -13.19
C ASN A 44 17.89 -15.02 -11.80
N PRO A 45 18.69 -14.87 -10.73
CA PRO A 45 18.15 -14.53 -9.42
C PRO A 45 17.37 -13.23 -9.47
N CYS A 46 16.10 -13.25 -9.00
CA CYS A 46 15.20 -12.12 -9.07
C CYS A 46 14.73 -11.67 -7.69
N PHE A 47 14.56 -10.36 -7.56
CA PHE A 47 13.97 -9.72 -6.39
C PHE A 47 12.72 -8.93 -6.80
N LEU A 48 11.66 -9.05 -6.01
CA LEU A 48 10.41 -8.30 -6.19
C LEU A 48 9.92 -7.73 -4.88
N SER A 49 9.82 -6.40 -4.78
CA SER A 49 9.07 -5.77 -3.70
C SER A 49 7.70 -5.29 -4.18
N ARG A 50 6.68 -5.52 -3.35
CA ARG A 50 5.31 -5.01 -3.54
C ARG A 50 4.68 -4.73 -2.18
N PRO A 51 3.80 -3.73 -2.07
CA PRO A 51 3.00 -3.55 -0.87
C PRO A 51 2.16 -4.78 -0.55
N ARG A 52 1.76 -4.95 0.70
CA ARG A 52 0.79 -5.99 1.08
C ARG A 52 -0.64 -5.49 0.79
N PRO A 53 -1.58 -6.39 0.49
CA PRO A 53 -1.51 -7.76 -0.03
C PRO A 53 -1.68 -7.78 -1.57
N PHE A 54 -0.59 -7.83 -2.31
CA PHE A 54 -0.59 -7.86 -3.79
C PHE A 54 -0.45 -9.25 -4.40
N GLY A 55 -0.37 -10.32 -3.59
CA GLY A 55 -0.36 -11.71 -4.08
C GLY A 55 1.03 -12.32 -4.24
N GLN A 56 2.07 -11.79 -3.59
CA GLN A 56 3.45 -12.30 -3.65
C GLN A 56 3.57 -13.76 -3.19
N SER A 57 2.98 -14.12 -2.05
CA SER A 57 3.01 -15.52 -1.56
C SER A 57 2.32 -16.49 -2.51
N LEU A 58 1.22 -16.09 -3.17
CA LEU A 58 0.57 -16.89 -4.20
C LEU A 58 1.49 -17.05 -5.43
N LEU A 59 2.21 -15.99 -5.82
CA LEU A 59 3.19 -16.04 -6.89
C LEU A 59 4.31 -17.03 -6.57
N LEU A 60 4.90 -17.00 -5.36
CA LEU A 60 5.92 -17.97 -4.96
C LEU A 60 5.37 -19.38 -4.95
N SER A 61 4.15 -19.60 -4.43
CA SER A 61 3.50 -20.91 -4.46
C SER A 61 3.24 -21.39 -5.90
N SER A 62 3.02 -20.47 -6.84
CA SER A 62 2.89 -20.81 -8.27
C SER A 62 4.23 -21.23 -8.88
N PHE A 63 5.35 -20.53 -8.56
CA PHE A 63 6.69 -20.96 -8.93
C PHE A 63 7.04 -22.32 -8.33
N GLU A 64 6.73 -22.54 -7.05
CA GLU A 64 6.96 -23.84 -6.40
C GLU A 64 6.25 -24.97 -7.14
N ALA A 65 4.95 -24.81 -7.43
CA ALA A 65 4.18 -25.82 -8.18
C ALA A 65 4.74 -26.03 -9.59
N TYR A 66 5.18 -24.98 -10.27
CA TYR A 66 5.80 -25.07 -11.60
C TYR A 66 7.10 -25.87 -11.57
N PHE A 67 8.03 -25.52 -10.68
CA PHE A 67 9.33 -26.20 -10.58
C PHE A 67 9.23 -27.61 -9.97
N GLN A 68 8.16 -27.91 -9.24
CA GLN A 68 7.83 -29.28 -8.83
C GLN A 68 7.21 -30.13 -9.97
N GLY A 69 7.01 -29.55 -11.17
CA GLY A 69 6.46 -30.25 -12.31
C GLY A 69 4.99 -30.64 -12.18
N LYS A 70 4.20 -29.94 -11.34
CA LYS A 70 2.76 -30.21 -11.09
C LYS A 70 1.88 -29.73 -12.24
N LYS A 71 2.09 -30.29 -13.43
CA LYS A 71 1.44 -29.90 -14.70
C LYS A 71 -0.08 -29.79 -14.60
N GLU A 72 -0.72 -30.69 -13.86
CA GLU A 72 -2.17 -30.75 -13.69
C GLU A 72 -2.78 -29.47 -13.11
N LEU A 73 -2.04 -28.75 -12.26
CA LEU A 73 -2.47 -27.51 -11.67
C LEU A 73 -2.52 -26.35 -12.68
N PHE A 74 -1.79 -26.47 -13.79
CA PHE A 74 -1.67 -25.44 -14.82
C PHE A 74 -2.60 -25.65 -16.01
N ARG A 75 -3.43 -26.69 -15.96
CA ARG A 75 -4.38 -26.98 -17.04
C ARG A 75 -5.32 -25.79 -17.32
N GLY A 76 -5.39 -25.39 -18.59
CA GLY A 76 -6.20 -24.25 -19.04
C GLY A 76 -5.56 -22.89 -18.84
N LEU A 77 -4.35 -22.81 -18.29
CA LEU A 77 -3.60 -21.56 -18.10
C LEU A 77 -2.61 -21.32 -19.25
N ALA A 78 -2.17 -20.07 -19.40
CA ALA A 78 -1.29 -19.65 -20.49
C ALA A 78 0.00 -20.48 -20.58
N ILE A 79 0.60 -20.83 -19.45
CA ILE A 79 1.83 -21.62 -19.38
C ILE A 79 1.69 -23.02 -19.99
N GLU A 80 0.50 -23.62 -20.00
CA GLU A 80 0.27 -24.95 -20.57
C GLU A 80 0.66 -25.01 -22.06
N LYS A 81 0.49 -23.87 -22.76
CA LYS A 81 0.86 -23.75 -24.17
C LYS A 81 2.34 -23.47 -24.38
N LEU A 82 3.00 -22.89 -23.41
CA LEU A 82 4.40 -22.46 -23.46
C LEU A 82 5.35 -23.55 -23.00
N GLU A 83 5.07 -24.20 -21.87
CA GLU A 83 5.91 -25.23 -21.27
C GLU A 83 5.65 -26.61 -21.90
N LYS A 84 6.70 -27.30 -22.29
CA LYS A 84 6.61 -28.62 -22.95
C LYS A 84 7.19 -29.75 -22.12
N GLU A 85 8.22 -29.46 -21.31
CA GLU A 85 9.02 -30.48 -20.65
C GLU A 85 8.55 -30.81 -19.24
N TRP A 86 8.03 -29.82 -18.51
CA TRP A 86 7.56 -29.96 -17.11
C TRP A 86 8.57 -30.65 -16.20
N LEU A 87 9.82 -30.20 -16.28
CA LEU A 87 10.89 -30.76 -15.49
C LEU A 87 10.70 -30.53 -14.00
N GLN A 88 11.07 -31.53 -13.20
CA GLN A 88 11.02 -31.45 -11.74
C GLN A 88 12.38 -31.01 -11.19
N TYR A 89 12.35 -30.02 -10.32
CA TYR A 89 13.52 -29.49 -9.61
C TYR A 89 13.31 -29.61 -8.10
N PRO A 90 14.38 -29.77 -7.31
CA PRO A 90 14.29 -29.61 -5.87
C PRO A 90 14.01 -28.13 -5.55
N VAL A 91 12.98 -27.88 -4.74
CA VAL A 91 12.57 -26.52 -4.35
C VAL A 91 12.78 -26.35 -2.84
N LEU A 92 13.54 -25.32 -2.48
CA LEU A 92 13.73 -24.88 -1.10
C LEU A 92 12.94 -23.58 -0.92
N HIS A 93 11.80 -23.68 -0.24
CA HIS A 93 10.92 -22.53 0.03
C HIS A 93 11.04 -22.10 1.49
N LEU A 94 11.54 -20.89 1.72
CA LEU A 94 11.65 -20.25 3.03
C LEU A 94 10.60 -19.13 3.13
N SER A 95 9.74 -19.21 4.13
CA SER A 95 8.83 -18.11 4.49
C SER A 95 9.17 -17.58 5.88
N LEU A 96 9.48 -16.31 5.99
CA LEU A 96 9.74 -15.64 7.27
C LEU A 96 8.45 -15.08 7.91
N ASN A 97 7.27 -15.56 7.51
CA ASN A 97 5.99 -15.01 7.96
C ASN A 97 5.53 -15.52 9.33
N ALA A 98 5.97 -16.69 9.76
CA ALA A 98 5.31 -17.45 10.82
C ALA A 98 5.77 -17.12 12.25
N GLU A 99 6.72 -16.19 12.45
CA GLU A 99 7.30 -15.94 13.78
C GLU A 99 7.06 -14.51 14.30
N LYS A 100 7.21 -14.40 15.61
CA LYS A 100 7.22 -13.15 16.36
C LYS A 100 8.67 -12.69 16.53
N TYR A 101 9.03 -11.59 15.90
CA TYR A 101 10.41 -11.08 15.87
C TYR A 101 10.66 -10.05 16.97
N ASP A 102 10.33 -10.38 18.22
CA ASP A 102 10.55 -9.55 19.40
C ASP A 102 11.82 -9.93 20.17
N SER A 103 12.52 -10.98 19.74
CA SER A 103 13.80 -11.41 20.26
C SER A 103 14.67 -12.03 19.17
N ARG A 104 15.96 -12.17 19.43
CA ARG A 104 16.93 -12.80 18.52
C ARG A 104 16.56 -14.24 18.20
N GLU A 105 16.04 -14.95 19.19
CA GLU A 105 15.65 -16.36 19.11
C GLU A 105 14.57 -16.57 18.04
N GLY A 106 13.64 -15.63 17.85
CA GLY A 106 12.59 -15.75 16.85
C GLY A 106 13.09 -15.96 15.42
N LEU A 107 14.15 -15.25 15.00
CA LEU A 107 14.78 -15.49 13.70
C LEU A 107 15.57 -16.80 13.67
N ILE A 108 16.32 -17.08 14.72
CA ILE A 108 17.12 -18.30 14.82
C ILE A 108 16.21 -19.54 14.76
N ASP A 109 15.11 -19.55 15.50
CA ASP A 109 14.17 -20.69 15.55
C ASP A 109 13.52 -20.99 14.20
N ILE A 110 13.14 -19.96 13.44
CA ILE A 110 12.55 -20.20 12.12
C ILE A 110 13.59 -20.76 11.12
N LEU A 111 14.82 -20.23 11.13
CA LEU A 111 15.90 -20.73 10.29
C LEU A 111 16.27 -22.17 10.68
N GLU A 112 16.39 -22.45 11.98
CA GLU A 112 16.68 -23.78 12.50
C GLU A 112 15.62 -24.80 12.12
N ARG A 113 14.33 -24.48 12.31
CA ARG A 113 13.21 -25.33 11.93
C ARG A 113 13.19 -25.62 10.43
N GLN A 114 13.42 -24.61 9.60
CA GLN A 114 13.43 -24.77 8.16
C GLN A 114 14.61 -25.61 7.67
N LEU A 115 15.80 -25.36 8.22
CA LEU A 115 16.98 -26.16 7.90
C LEU A 115 16.81 -27.61 8.28
N ARG A 116 16.28 -27.92 9.47
CA ARG A 116 16.00 -29.32 9.88
C ARG A 116 15.06 -30.02 8.91
N GLN A 117 14.00 -29.38 8.47
CA GLN A 117 13.08 -29.95 7.47
C GLN A 117 13.80 -30.30 6.16
N TRP A 118 14.65 -29.41 5.67
CA TRP A 118 15.42 -29.68 4.45
C TRP A 118 16.52 -30.74 4.66
N GLU A 119 17.17 -30.76 5.82
CA GLU A 119 18.16 -31.76 6.19
C GLU A 119 17.56 -33.15 6.29
N GLU A 120 16.37 -33.28 6.84
CA GLU A 120 15.62 -34.55 6.85
C GLU A 120 15.27 -35.00 5.43
N LEU A 121 14.79 -34.06 4.59
CA LEU A 121 14.42 -34.36 3.20
C LEU A 121 15.61 -34.81 2.37
N TYR A 122 16.76 -34.14 2.51
CA TYR A 122 17.97 -34.44 1.73
C TYR A 122 19.04 -35.22 2.52
N ARG A 123 18.73 -35.74 3.68
CA ARG A 123 19.58 -36.64 4.49
C ARG A 123 20.98 -36.07 4.71
N THR A 124 21.10 -34.83 5.14
CA THR A 124 22.40 -34.15 5.32
C THR A 124 23.01 -34.37 6.70
N GLY A 125 22.27 -34.88 7.68
CA GLY A 125 22.78 -35.14 9.02
C GLY A 125 23.19 -33.92 9.85
N GLY A 126 22.84 -32.67 9.43
CA GLY A 126 23.21 -31.45 10.13
C GLY A 126 24.68 -31.08 9.97
N GLU A 127 25.31 -31.43 8.87
CA GLU A 127 26.68 -31.05 8.53
C GLU A 127 26.84 -29.52 8.40
N GLY A 128 27.64 -28.93 9.25
CA GLY A 128 27.87 -27.49 9.30
C GLY A 128 27.56 -26.92 10.69
N ILE A 129 28.41 -26.01 11.17
CA ILE A 129 28.27 -25.40 12.50
C ILE A 129 27.30 -24.20 12.46
N THR A 130 27.23 -23.50 11.31
CA THR A 130 26.43 -22.29 11.14
C THR A 130 25.20 -22.56 10.26
N HIS A 131 24.16 -21.75 10.42
CA HIS A 131 22.97 -21.81 9.53
C HIS A 131 23.34 -21.67 8.06
N SER A 132 24.30 -20.78 7.74
CA SER A 132 24.79 -20.58 6.36
C SER A 132 25.50 -21.82 5.81
N GLY A 133 26.37 -22.46 6.61
CA GLY A 133 27.06 -23.69 6.21
C GLY A 133 26.10 -24.86 6.00
N ARG A 134 25.10 -25.00 6.87
CA ARG A 134 24.04 -26.00 6.74
C ARG A 134 23.19 -25.76 5.48
N PHE A 135 22.83 -24.51 5.20
CA PHE A 135 22.08 -24.14 4.01
C PHE A 135 22.85 -24.49 2.72
N MET A 136 24.14 -24.15 2.68
CA MET A 136 25.01 -24.55 1.56
C MET A 136 25.04 -26.08 1.38
N THR A 137 25.16 -26.83 2.48
CA THR A 137 25.19 -28.29 2.43
C THR A 137 23.86 -28.87 1.91
N VAL A 138 22.73 -28.31 2.34
CA VAL A 138 21.39 -28.70 1.83
C VAL A 138 21.29 -28.47 0.33
N ILE A 139 21.70 -27.29 -0.18
CA ILE A 139 21.67 -26.97 -1.62
C ILE A 139 22.50 -27.99 -2.42
N ARG A 140 23.73 -28.26 -2.00
CA ARG A 140 24.59 -29.22 -2.68
C ARG A 140 24.01 -30.64 -2.66
N ARG A 141 23.55 -31.13 -1.52
CA ARG A 141 22.95 -32.45 -1.39
C ARG A 141 21.66 -32.60 -2.20
N ALA A 142 20.80 -31.58 -2.19
CA ALA A 142 19.61 -31.60 -3.02
C ALA A 142 19.94 -31.72 -4.51
N CYS A 143 20.94 -30.99 -4.98
CA CYS A 143 21.44 -31.09 -6.35
C CYS A 143 22.04 -32.49 -6.67
N GLU A 144 22.91 -33.01 -5.79
CA GLU A 144 23.56 -34.33 -5.96
C GLU A 144 22.54 -35.46 -6.00
N GLN A 145 21.56 -35.45 -5.09
CA GLN A 145 20.55 -36.52 -4.98
C GLN A 145 19.54 -36.53 -6.13
N THR A 146 19.19 -35.37 -6.63
CA THR A 146 18.19 -35.27 -7.70
C THR A 146 18.79 -35.23 -9.10
N GLY A 147 20.09 -34.96 -9.23
CA GLY A 147 20.75 -34.68 -10.51
C GLY A 147 20.25 -33.39 -11.18
N ARG A 148 19.58 -32.51 -10.43
CA ARG A 148 19.01 -31.25 -10.89
C ARG A 148 19.46 -30.11 -10.01
N ARG A 149 19.65 -28.93 -10.62
CA ARG A 149 19.93 -27.71 -9.88
C ARG A 149 18.74 -27.31 -9.01
N VAL A 150 19.00 -26.58 -7.95
CA VAL A 150 18.05 -26.25 -6.89
C VAL A 150 17.33 -24.92 -7.20
N VAL A 151 16.06 -24.86 -6.88
CA VAL A 151 15.26 -23.63 -6.88
C VAL A 151 15.14 -23.14 -5.44
N VAL A 152 15.43 -21.85 -5.20
CA VAL A 152 15.29 -21.22 -3.89
C VAL A 152 14.24 -20.12 -3.97
N LEU A 153 13.21 -20.23 -3.14
CA LEU A 153 12.12 -19.25 -3.03
C LEU A 153 12.10 -18.68 -1.63
N ILE A 154 12.13 -17.35 -1.49
CA ILE A 154 12.15 -16.67 -0.19
C ILE A 154 11.01 -15.67 -0.14
N ASP A 155 10.08 -15.88 0.81
CA ASP A 155 8.92 -15.01 1.03
C ASP A 155 9.10 -14.15 2.28
N GLU A 156 8.71 -12.86 2.15
CA GLU A 156 8.76 -11.88 3.24
C GLU A 156 10.15 -11.77 3.92
N TYR A 157 11.21 -11.70 3.09
CA TYR A 157 12.59 -11.66 3.54
C TYR A 157 12.90 -10.55 4.57
N ASP A 158 12.15 -9.45 4.52
CA ASP A 158 12.31 -8.24 5.32
C ASP A 158 11.46 -8.22 6.60
N LYS A 159 10.61 -9.20 6.82
CA LYS A 159 9.70 -9.23 7.96
C LYS A 159 10.39 -9.15 9.33
N PRO A 160 11.52 -9.84 9.57
CA PRO A 160 12.25 -9.67 10.83
C PRO A 160 12.64 -8.22 11.11
N LEU A 161 13.12 -7.51 10.08
CA LEU A 161 13.54 -6.11 10.18
C LEU A 161 12.36 -5.16 10.40
N LEU A 162 11.24 -5.39 9.70
CA LEU A 162 10.03 -4.59 9.87
C LEU A 162 9.41 -4.75 11.26
N ARG A 163 9.55 -5.91 11.89
CA ARG A 163 9.00 -6.19 13.22
C ARG A 163 9.90 -5.76 14.37
N SER A 164 11.18 -5.56 14.12
CA SER A 164 12.16 -5.09 15.12
C SER A 164 12.48 -3.61 14.97
N PHE A 165 11.63 -2.84 14.29
CA PHE A 165 11.87 -1.41 13.99
C PHE A 165 12.16 -0.57 15.24
N ASP A 166 11.57 -0.90 16.38
CA ASP A 166 11.74 -0.18 17.65
C ASP A 166 13.05 -0.50 18.37
N SER A 167 13.81 -1.51 17.91
CA SER A 167 15.06 -1.96 18.53
C SER A 167 16.21 -1.96 17.54
N GLN A 168 17.11 -0.97 17.65
CA GLN A 168 18.30 -0.90 16.80
C GLN A 168 19.23 -2.12 17.00
N GLU A 169 19.28 -2.67 18.19
CA GLU A 169 20.09 -3.86 18.51
C GLU A 169 19.55 -5.09 17.76
N LEU A 170 18.24 -5.35 17.85
CA LEU A 170 17.61 -6.46 17.14
C LEU A 170 17.71 -6.29 15.62
N GLN A 171 17.54 -5.06 15.12
CA GLN A 171 17.70 -4.79 13.67
C GLN A 171 19.11 -5.11 13.19
N HIS A 172 20.14 -4.73 13.97
CA HIS A 172 21.52 -5.03 13.65
C HIS A 172 21.76 -6.54 13.62
N ASP A 173 21.36 -7.27 14.66
CA ASP A 173 21.51 -8.71 14.76
C ASP A 173 20.77 -9.47 13.64
N PHE A 174 19.55 -9.07 13.34
CA PHE A 174 18.78 -9.68 12.25
C PHE A 174 19.41 -9.41 10.89
N ARG A 175 19.91 -8.18 10.67
CA ARG A 175 20.61 -7.82 9.43
C ARG A 175 21.87 -8.67 9.24
N GLU A 176 22.70 -8.81 10.24
CA GLU A 176 23.92 -9.63 10.17
C GLU A 176 23.59 -11.11 9.91
N THR A 177 22.61 -11.66 10.64
CA THR A 177 22.17 -13.07 10.48
C THR A 177 21.63 -13.32 9.07
N LEU A 178 20.76 -12.47 8.57
CA LEU A 178 20.18 -12.61 7.22
C LEU A 178 21.23 -12.37 6.13
N THR A 179 22.13 -11.42 6.29
CA THR A 179 23.23 -11.19 5.34
C THR A 179 24.10 -12.43 5.21
N ALA A 180 24.53 -13.01 6.34
CA ALA A 180 25.30 -14.26 6.33
C ALA A 180 24.54 -15.42 5.68
N PHE A 181 23.25 -15.55 5.95
CA PHE A 181 22.42 -16.61 5.41
C PHE A 181 22.23 -16.49 3.89
N TYR A 182 21.93 -15.28 3.39
CA TYR A 182 21.67 -15.07 1.97
C TYR A 182 22.94 -15.00 1.12
N THR A 183 24.09 -14.64 1.68
CA THR A 183 25.39 -14.65 0.96
C THR A 183 25.70 -16.04 0.41
N VAL A 184 25.20 -17.11 1.02
CA VAL A 184 25.31 -18.48 0.51
C VAL A 184 24.82 -18.62 -0.93
N LEU A 185 23.79 -17.88 -1.33
CA LEU A 185 23.22 -17.94 -2.68
C LEU A 185 24.21 -17.53 -3.79
N LYS A 186 25.20 -16.67 -3.45
CA LYS A 186 26.28 -16.32 -4.38
C LYS A 186 27.23 -17.49 -4.60
N ASP A 187 27.67 -18.10 -3.52
CA ASP A 187 28.63 -19.19 -3.58
C ASP A 187 27.99 -20.49 -4.10
N ALA A 188 26.67 -20.61 -3.96
CA ALA A 188 25.88 -21.73 -4.44
C ALA A 188 25.49 -21.64 -5.93
N ASP A 189 25.85 -20.58 -6.65
CA ASP A 189 25.45 -20.33 -8.05
C ASP A 189 25.57 -21.57 -8.98
N PRO A 190 26.64 -22.38 -8.96
CA PRO A 190 26.73 -23.58 -9.80
C PRO A 190 25.63 -24.63 -9.58
N TRP A 191 25.00 -24.63 -8.41
CA TRP A 191 23.96 -25.59 -8.02
C TRP A 191 22.55 -24.99 -8.08
N LEU A 192 22.40 -23.70 -8.40
CA LEU A 192 21.12 -23.02 -8.47
C LEU A 192 20.53 -22.99 -9.87
N GLN A 193 19.25 -23.29 -9.99
CA GLN A 193 18.46 -23.16 -11.20
C GLN A 193 17.76 -21.80 -11.28
N PHE A 194 17.20 -21.37 -10.14
CA PHE A 194 16.41 -20.15 -10.04
C PHE A 194 16.37 -19.69 -8.59
N VAL A 195 16.41 -18.39 -8.38
CA VAL A 195 16.22 -17.77 -7.06
C VAL A 195 15.19 -16.68 -7.20
N PHE A 196 14.17 -16.68 -6.33
CA PHE A 196 13.18 -15.62 -6.30
C PHE A 196 12.94 -15.17 -4.86
N ILE A 197 13.14 -13.87 -4.61
CA ILE A 197 13.03 -13.27 -3.29
C ILE A 197 11.94 -12.21 -3.31
N THR A 198 11.01 -12.28 -2.35
CA THR A 198 9.96 -11.26 -2.20
C THR A 198 9.98 -10.60 -0.82
N GLY A 199 9.53 -9.35 -0.80
CA GLY A 199 9.31 -8.59 0.41
C GLY A 199 8.45 -7.36 0.16
N VAL A 200 8.19 -6.62 1.22
CA VAL A 200 7.48 -5.34 1.15
C VAL A 200 8.44 -4.21 0.82
N THR A 201 9.62 -4.24 1.43
CA THR A 201 10.57 -3.15 1.38
C THR A 201 11.80 -3.50 0.55
N LYS A 202 12.52 -2.47 0.13
CA LYS A 202 13.83 -2.59 -0.51
C LYS A 202 14.99 -2.46 0.48
N PHE A 203 14.71 -2.41 1.78
CA PHE A 203 15.68 -2.20 2.85
C PHE A 203 16.96 -2.99 2.75
N ALA A 204 16.86 -4.14 2.19
CA ALA A 204 17.94 -5.09 2.27
C ALA A 204 18.82 -5.11 1.03
N GLN A 205 18.45 -4.40 -0.06
CA GLN A 205 19.30 -4.44 -1.26
C GLN A 205 20.70 -3.86 -0.99
N MET A 206 20.80 -2.78 -0.23
CA MET A 206 22.08 -2.14 0.05
C MET A 206 22.86 -2.75 1.24
N GLY A 207 22.20 -3.52 2.10
CA GLY A 207 22.83 -4.15 3.26
C GLY A 207 22.87 -5.68 3.16
N ILE A 208 21.72 -6.33 3.12
CA ILE A 208 21.61 -7.81 3.18
C ILE A 208 22.05 -8.46 1.85
N PHE A 209 21.73 -7.84 0.72
CA PHE A 209 22.07 -8.36 -0.61
C PHE A 209 23.27 -7.67 -1.27
N SER A 210 24.03 -6.85 -0.52
CA SER A 210 25.22 -6.18 -1.06
C SER A 210 26.23 -7.13 -1.68
N ASN A 211 26.25 -8.37 -1.22
CA ASN A 211 27.11 -9.43 -1.75
C ASN A 211 26.49 -10.20 -2.92
N LEU A 212 25.21 -10.00 -3.24
CA LEU A 212 24.49 -10.68 -4.33
C LEU A 212 24.39 -9.79 -5.57
N ASN A 213 25.53 -9.50 -6.21
CA ASN A 213 25.60 -8.61 -7.38
C ASN A 213 24.81 -9.12 -8.60
N GLN A 214 24.44 -10.41 -8.63
CA GLN A 214 23.65 -11.03 -9.69
C GLN A 214 22.12 -10.92 -9.47
N LEU A 215 21.68 -10.37 -8.34
CA LEU A 215 20.24 -10.26 -8.03
C LEU A 215 19.60 -9.16 -8.90
N ASN A 216 18.70 -9.57 -9.80
CA ASN A 216 17.95 -8.66 -10.66
C ASN A 216 16.70 -8.12 -9.93
N ASP A 217 16.70 -6.84 -9.63
CA ASP A 217 15.51 -6.17 -9.06
C ASP A 217 14.50 -5.83 -10.17
N ILE A 218 13.43 -6.60 -10.24
CA ILE A 218 12.32 -6.41 -11.19
C ILE A 218 11.18 -5.54 -10.63
N SER A 219 11.37 -4.90 -9.47
CA SER A 219 10.28 -4.15 -8.81
C SER A 219 9.79 -2.95 -9.63
N PHE A 220 10.66 -2.32 -10.42
CA PHE A 220 10.31 -1.19 -11.30
C PHE A 220 10.33 -1.55 -12.79
N ASP A 221 10.53 -2.82 -13.11
CA ASP A 221 10.59 -3.27 -14.50
C ASP A 221 9.19 -3.28 -15.13
N LEU A 222 9.04 -2.57 -16.25
CA LEU A 222 7.78 -2.49 -16.99
C LEU A 222 7.27 -3.86 -17.43
N ASP A 223 8.17 -4.75 -17.85
CA ASP A 223 7.83 -6.09 -18.29
C ASP A 223 7.17 -6.96 -17.21
N TYR A 224 7.39 -6.62 -15.92
CA TYR A 224 6.91 -7.36 -14.75
C TYR A 224 6.01 -6.53 -13.83
N ASN A 225 5.60 -5.32 -14.24
CA ASN A 225 4.76 -4.46 -13.40
C ASN A 225 3.41 -5.10 -13.08
N THR A 226 2.89 -5.97 -13.96
CA THR A 226 1.61 -6.67 -13.80
C THR A 226 1.73 -8.06 -13.19
N LEU A 227 2.93 -8.47 -12.74
CA LEU A 227 3.18 -9.80 -12.18
C LEU A 227 2.35 -10.05 -10.89
N CYS A 228 2.20 -9.03 -10.07
CA CYS A 228 1.34 -9.00 -8.88
C CYS A 228 0.28 -7.92 -9.03
N GLY A 229 -0.87 -8.11 -8.38
CA GLY A 229 -2.01 -7.21 -8.54
C GLY A 229 -2.95 -7.64 -9.66
N MET A 230 -3.92 -6.81 -9.98
CA MET A 230 -4.89 -7.04 -11.05
C MET A 230 -4.99 -5.81 -11.95
N THR A 231 -5.06 -6.01 -13.24
CA THR A 231 -5.39 -4.95 -14.21
C THR A 231 -6.89 -4.86 -14.41
N ARG A 232 -7.39 -3.74 -14.94
CA ARG A 232 -8.80 -3.58 -15.31
C ARG A 232 -9.26 -4.68 -16.26
N ALA A 233 -8.49 -4.96 -17.30
CA ALA A 233 -8.83 -5.98 -18.29
C ALA A 233 -8.92 -7.39 -17.66
N GLU A 234 -8.05 -7.73 -16.75
CA GLU A 234 -8.08 -9.00 -16.03
C GLU A 234 -9.32 -9.11 -15.13
N ILE A 235 -9.71 -8.03 -14.45
CA ILE A 235 -10.92 -8.00 -13.62
C ILE A 235 -12.15 -8.19 -14.49
N GLU A 236 -12.29 -7.44 -15.56
CA GLU A 236 -13.43 -7.54 -16.49
C GLU A 236 -13.52 -8.93 -17.13
N ALA A 237 -12.40 -9.53 -17.52
CA ALA A 237 -12.37 -10.87 -18.12
C ALA A 237 -12.68 -12.00 -17.13
N THR A 238 -12.17 -11.89 -15.90
CA THR A 238 -12.24 -12.99 -14.91
C THR A 238 -13.50 -12.94 -14.08
N PHE A 239 -13.97 -11.74 -13.69
CA PHE A 239 -15.01 -11.53 -12.68
C PHE A 239 -16.31 -10.92 -13.25
N SER A 240 -16.60 -11.07 -14.54
CA SER A 240 -17.80 -10.52 -15.18
C SER A 240 -19.11 -10.83 -14.44
N PRO A 241 -19.41 -12.09 -14.00
CA PRO A 241 -20.61 -12.37 -13.23
C PRO A 241 -20.67 -11.70 -11.85
N GLU A 242 -19.52 -11.55 -11.19
CA GLU A 242 -19.42 -10.88 -9.89
C GLU A 242 -19.62 -9.37 -10.03
N LEU A 243 -19.12 -8.78 -11.13
CA LEU A 243 -19.36 -7.37 -11.48
C LEU A 243 -20.86 -7.11 -11.76
N GLU A 244 -21.51 -7.99 -12.51
CA GLU A 244 -22.95 -7.92 -12.75
C GLU A 244 -23.76 -8.01 -11.44
N ALA A 245 -23.37 -8.93 -10.54
CA ALA A 245 -24.02 -9.09 -9.25
C ALA A 245 -23.87 -7.84 -8.36
N LEU A 246 -22.68 -7.20 -8.40
CA LEU A 246 -22.44 -5.94 -7.70
C LEU A 246 -23.23 -4.79 -8.35
N ALA A 247 -23.33 -4.75 -9.67
CA ALA A 247 -24.10 -3.76 -10.42
C ALA A 247 -25.58 -3.80 -10.06
N VAL A 248 -26.18 -4.99 -10.04
CA VAL A 248 -27.57 -5.19 -9.63
C VAL A 248 -27.80 -4.70 -8.20
N LYS A 249 -26.94 -5.10 -7.27
CA LYS A 249 -27.07 -4.70 -5.86
C LYS A 249 -26.91 -3.19 -5.64
N SER A 250 -26.09 -2.54 -6.44
CA SER A 250 -25.79 -1.10 -6.33
C SER A 250 -26.75 -0.24 -7.19
N ASN A 251 -27.69 -0.84 -7.88
CA ASN A 251 -28.55 -0.17 -8.86
C ASN A 251 -27.75 0.66 -9.87
N ALA A 252 -26.68 0.08 -10.40
CA ALA A 252 -25.72 0.71 -11.28
C ALA A 252 -25.44 -0.16 -12.52
N THR A 253 -24.84 0.42 -13.56
CA THR A 253 -24.30 -0.33 -14.70
C THR A 253 -22.94 -0.94 -14.35
N CYS A 254 -22.52 -2.01 -15.04
CA CYS A 254 -21.17 -2.59 -14.87
C CYS A 254 -20.07 -1.55 -15.11
N ARG A 255 -20.26 -0.62 -16.04
CA ARG A 255 -19.32 0.49 -16.27
C ARG A 255 -19.19 1.38 -15.03
N GLN A 256 -20.30 1.80 -14.44
CA GLN A 256 -20.28 2.60 -13.20
C GLN A 256 -19.66 1.85 -12.02
N VAL A 257 -19.89 0.52 -11.94
CA VAL A 257 -19.22 -0.33 -10.94
C VAL A 257 -17.71 -0.33 -11.18
N MET A 258 -17.25 -0.55 -12.42
CA MET A 258 -15.83 -0.52 -12.73
C MET A 258 -15.20 0.85 -12.47
N ASP A 259 -15.86 1.94 -12.84
CA ASP A 259 -15.36 3.30 -12.59
C ASP A 259 -15.25 3.59 -11.07
N ARG A 260 -16.17 3.03 -10.26
CA ARG A 260 -16.09 3.13 -8.81
C ARG A 260 -14.98 2.25 -8.22
N LEU A 261 -14.83 1.01 -8.70
CA LEU A 261 -13.71 0.14 -8.29
C LEU A 261 -12.36 0.78 -8.64
N THR A 262 -12.26 1.45 -9.81
CA THR A 262 -11.07 2.19 -10.22
C THR A 262 -10.71 3.28 -9.21
N ARG A 263 -11.66 4.15 -8.88
CA ARG A 263 -11.41 5.24 -7.91
C ARG A 263 -11.00 4.72 -6.53
N GLN A 264 -11.61 3.61 -6.09
CA GLN A 264 -11.42 3.09 -4.75
C GLN A 264 -10.21 2.18 -4.59
N TYR A 265 -9.83 1.37 -5.61
CA TYR A 265 -8.89 0.26 -5.42
C TYR A 265 -7.77 0.17 -6.45
N ASP A 266 -7.82 1.00 -7.51
CA ASP A 266 -6.78 1.07 -8.54
C ASP A 266 -5.68 2.07 -8.15
N GLY A 267 -4.84 2.39 -9.12
CA GLY A 267 -3.92 3.54 -9.09
C GLY A 267 -2.52 3.21 -8.61
N TYR A 268 -2.19 1.97 -8.26
CA TYR A 268 -0.82 1.60 -7.96
C TYR A 268 0.02 1.55 -9.23
N ARG A 269 1.13 2.26 -9.23
CA ARG A 269 2.11 2.30 -10.30
C ARG A 269 3.47 1.85 -9.78
N PHE A 270 4.05 0.84 -10.47
CA PHE A 270 5.31 0.21 -10.09
C PHE A 270 6.42 0.41 -11.13
N THR A 271 6.30 1.41 -11.97
CA THR A 271 7.31 1.75 -12.98
C THR A 271 7.33 3.25 -13.22
N LYS A 272 8.45 3.77 -13.72
CA LYS A 272 8.59 5.16 -14.18
C LYS A 272 8.08 5.39 -15.60
N ASP A 273 7.92 4.33 -16.38
CA ASP A 273 7.53 4.43 -17.79
C ASP A 273 6.12 5.02 -17.93
N GLU A 274 5.95 5.91 -18.89
CA GLU A 274 4.64 6.56 -19.15
C GLU A 274 3.59 5.57 -19.64
N GLU A 275 4.00 4.56 -20.43
CA GLU A 275 3.17 3.46 -20.92
C GLU A 275 2.94 2.38 -19.85
N PHE A 276 2.48 2.77 -18.67
CA PHE A 276 2.23 1.82 -17.58
C PHE A 276 0.75 1.42 -17.50
N THR A 277 0.53 0.23 -16.95
CA THR A 277 -0.80 -0.21 -16.54
C THR A 277 -0.91 -0.08 -15.03
N SER A 278 -1.90 0.69 -14.53
CA SER A 278 -2.18 0.78 -13.10
C SER A 278 -2.72 -0.54 -12.56
N MET A 279 -2.43 -0.80 -11.30
CA MET A 279 -2.76 -2.06 -10.64
C MET A 279 -3.76 -1.84 -9.53
N TYR A 280 -4.81 -2.66 -9.53
CA TYR A 280 -5.77 -2.77 -8.44
C TYR A 280 -5.20 -3.62 -7.31
N ASN A 281 -5.55 -3.27 -6.08
CA ASN A 281 -5.30 -4.13 -4.94
C ASN A 281 -6.22 -5.37 -4.99
N PRO A 282 -5.67 -6.60 -5.11
CA PRO A 282 -6.48 -7.81 -5.27
C PRO A 282 -7.40 -8.07 -4.09
N PHE A 283 -6.92 -7.85 -2.86
CA PHE A 283 -7.68 -8.12 -1.64
C PHE A 283 -8.93 -7.24 -1.56
N SER A 284 -8.79 -5.95 -1.88
CA SER A 284 -9.90 -5.00 -1.84
C SER A 284 -10.93 -5.27 -2.93
N VAL A 285 -10.48 -5.54 -4.16
CA VAL A 285 -11.37 -5.90 -5.28
C VAL A 285 -12.14 -7.18 -4.97
N LEU A 286 -11.45 -8.26 -4.58
CA LEU A 286 -12.08 -9.55 -4.26
C LEU A 286 -13.07 -9.42 -3.10
N SER A 287 -12.72 -8.64 -2.07
CA SER A 287 -13.61 -8.37 -0.93
C SER A 287 -14.87 -7.60 -1.35
N ALA A 288 -14.72 -6.60 -2.22
CA ALA A 288 -15.86 -5.83 -2.75
C ALA A 288 -16.81 -6.70 -3.58
N LEU A 289 -16.25 -7.55 -4.45
CA LEU A 289 -17.02 -8.48 -5.27
C LEU A 289 -17.74 -9.53 -4.42
N GLN A 290 -17.06 -10.14 -3.42
CA GLN A 290 -17.65 -11.15 -2.55
C GLN A 290 -18.78 -10.59 -1.67
N LYS A 291 -18.54 -9.43 -1.04
CA LYS A 291 -19.52 -8.78 -0.17
C LYS A 291 -20.59 -8.01 -0.95
N ARG A 292 -20.36 -7.83 -2.25
CA ARG A 292 -21.19 -6.98 -3.12
C ARG A 292 -21.38 -5.58 -2.52
N SER A 293 -20.29 -5.00 -2.01
CA SER A 293 -20.29 -3.69 -1.37
C SER A 293 -18.90 -3.08 -1.42
N TYR A 294 -18.84 -1.77 -1.36
CA TYR A 294 -17.59 -1.03 -1.30
C TYR A 294 -17.23 -0.76 0.16
N GLY A 295 -15.93 -0.78 0.48
CA GLY A 295 -15.43 -0.55 1.84
C GLY A 295 -13.91 -0.42 1.89
N ASN A 296 -13.38 -0.08 3.07
CA ASN A 296 -11.94 0.08 3.30
C ASN A 296 -11.34 -1.26 3.73
N TYR A 297 -11.25 -2.20 2.82
CA TYR A 297 -10.86 -3.59 3.09
C TYR A 297 -9.38 -3.74 3.38
N TRP A 298 -8.54 -2.98 2.70
CA TRP A 298 -7.09 -3.02 2.88
C TRP A 298 -6.68 -2.66 4.32
N PHE A 299 -7.25 -1.61 4.88
CA PHE A 299 -7.00 -1.20 6.25
C PHE A 299 -7.47 -2.23 7.29
N ALA A 300 -8.54 -2.96 7.01
CA ALA A 300 -9.01 -4.04 7.88
C ALA A 300 -8.02 -5.22 7.97
N SER A 301 -7.09 -5.35 7.02
CA SER A 301 -6.08 -6.42 7.00
C SER A 301 -4.86 -6.17 7.91
N GLY A 302 -4.76 -4.99 8.50
CA GLY A 302 -3.72 -4.64 9.47
C GLY A 302 -2.99 -3.34 9.13
N THR A 303 -3.17 -2.33 9.98
CA THR A 303 -2.48 -1.05 9.88
C THR A 303 -1.16 -1.12 10.65
N PRO A 304 -0.02 -0.72 10.08
CA PRO A 304 1.25 -0.74 10.81
C PRO A 304 1.28 0.39 11.85
N THR A 305 1.19 0.04 13.12
CA THR A 305 1.31 0.99 14.25
C THR A 305 2.63 1.76 14.21
N PHE A 306 3.72 1.11 13.76
CA PHE A 306 5.02 1.75 13.62
C PHE A 306 5.00 2.99 12.72
N LEU A 307 4.15 3.03 11.69
CA LEU A 307 4.05 4.18 10.78
C LEU A 307 3.57 5.44 11.50
N VAL A 308 2.62 5.29 12.41
CA VAL A 308 2.13 6.43 13.20
C VAL A 308 3.18 6.93 14.18
N GLU A 309 3.81 6.02 14.90
CA GLU A 309 4.91 6.37 15.81
C GLU A 309 6.03 7.10 15.08
N MET A 310 6.34 6.65 13.87
CA MET A 310 7.32 7.30 13.01
C MET A 310 6.86 8.71 12.61
N LEU A 311 5.62 8.87 12.13
CA LEU A 311 5.08 10.18 11.74
C LEU A 311 5.04 11.17 12.91
N GLN A 312 4.70 10.70 14.12
CA GLN A 312 4.72 11.54 15.33
C GLN A 312 6.14 11.96 15.73
N LYS A 313 7.11 11.03 15.63
CA LYS A 313 8.52 11.30 15.99
C LYS A 313 9.22 12.22 14.99
N THR A 314 8.79 12.22 13.72
CA THR A 314 9.44 13.00 12.66
C THR A 314 8.86 14.39 12.47
N ASP A 315 7.79 14.74 13.18
CA ASP A 315 7.03 15.98 12.92
C ASP A 315 6.71 16.17 11.42
N PHE A 316 6.36 15.06 10.75
CA PHE A 316 6.10 15.05 9.31
C PHE A 316 4.82 15.83 8.96
N ASP A 317 4.90 16.67 7.94
CA ASP A 317 3.74 17.43 7.47
C ASP A 317 2.84 16.57 6.58
N LEU A 318 1.72 16.12 7.12
CA LEU A 318 0.75 15.30 6.38
C LEU A 318 0.24 15.97 5.08
N ARG A 319 0.33 17.30 4.97
CA ARG A 319 -0.09 18.05 3.78
C ARG A 319 0.84 17.82 2.58
N GLU A 320 2.06 17.38 2.85
CA GLU A 320 3.06 17.10 1.82
C GLU A 320 2.91 15.70 1.20
N MET A 321 2.02 14.84 1.71
CA MET A 321 1.85 13.47 1.18
C MET A 321 1.33 13.42 -0.26
N GLU A 322 0.64 14.45 -0.73
CA GLU A 322 0.19 14.58 -2.12
C GLU A 322 1.16 15.48 -2.89
N GLY A 323 1.86 14.93 -3.89
CA GLY A 323 2.78 15.67 -4.74
C GLY A 323 4.20 15.80 -4.20
N ILE A 324 4.61 14.96 -3.25
CA ILE A 324 5.98 14.95 -2.75
C ILE A 324 6.95 14.49 -3.83
N GLU A 325 8.01 15.25 -4.03
CA GLU A 325 9.06 14.92 -5.00
C GLU A 325 10.23 14.23 -4.32
N VAL A 326 10.65 13.08 -4.86
CA VAL A 326 11.75 12.28 -4.35
C VAL A 326 12.61 11.74 -5.48
N ASN A 327 13.90 11.58 -5.23
CA ASN A 327 14.79 10.92 -6.19
C ASN A 327 14.77 9.38 -6.02
N GLU A 328 15.32 8.67 -7.00
CA GLU A 328 15.33 7.21 -7.01
C GLU A 328 16.12 6.62 -5.81
N ALA A 329 17.21 7.28 -5.40
CA ALA A 329 17.99 6.86 -4.25
C ALA A 329 17.18 6.95 -2.95
N SER A 330 16.37 8.00 -2.78
CA SER A 330 15.47 8.15 -1.63
C SER A 330 14.39 7.08 -1.59
N LEU A 331 13.83 6.66 -2.74
CA LEU A 331 12.84 5.56 -2.78
C LEU A 331 13.44 4.19 -2.47
N SER A 332 14.73 4.03 -2.71
CA SER A 332 15.50 2.81 -2.49
C SER A 332 16.28 2.84 -1.16
N ASP A 333 16.20 3.94 -0.41
CA ASP A 333 16.93 4.08 0.86
C ASP A 333 16.42 3.03 1.86
N ASP A 334 17.38 2.22 2.32
CA ASP A 334 17.15 1.12 3.25
C ASP A 334 17.25 1.56 4.72
N ARG A 335 17.72 2.77 4.96
CA ARG A 335 17.71 3.33 6.29
C ARG A 335 16.27 3.76 6.58
N ALA A 336 15.62 2.99 7.44
CA ALA A 336 14.47 3.47 8.16
C ALA A 336 14.93 4.66 9.03
N ASP A 337 15.24 5.78 8.35
CA ASP A 337 15.61 7.01 9.02
C ASP A 337 14.33 7.58 9.61
N ILE A 338 14.31 7.65 10.93
CA ILE A 338 13.24 8.34 11.65
C ILE A 338 13.02 9.76 11.07
N ASN A 339 14.07 10.37 10.50
CA ASN A 339 13.99 11.71 9.92
C ASN A 339 13.43 11.74 8.48
N ASN A 340 13.31 10.60 7.81
CA ASN A 340 12.73 10.51 6.46
C ASN A 340 11.74 9.35 6.34
N PRO A 341 10.45 9.55 6.66
CA PRO A 341 9.45 8.49 6.64
C PRO A 341 8.98 8.09 5.23
N ILE A 342 9.27 8.88 4.21
CA ILE A 342 8.69 8.73 2.86
C ILE A 342 9.01 7.38 2.22
N PRO A 343 10.25 6.86 2.24
CA PRO A 343 10.53 5.55 1.65
C PRO A 343 9.67 4.45 2.26
N MET A 344 9.50 4.46 3.59
CA MET A 344 8.68 3.49 4.30
C MET A 344 7.18 3.61 3.98
N ILE A 345 6.67 4.83 3.91
CA ILE A 345 5.27 5.12 3.56
C ILE A 345 4.98 4.63 2.14
N TYR A 346 5.90 4.89 1.19
CA TYR A 346 5.80 4.43 -0.19
C TYR A 346 5.87 2.90 -0.30
N GLN A 347 6.88 2.27 0.28
CA GLN A 347 7.09 0.83 0.20
C GLN A 347 5.97 0.05 0.90
N SER A 348 5.39 0.61 1.97
CA SER A 348 4.21 0.04 2.63
C SER A 348 2.91 0.19 1.82
N GLY A 349 2.92 0.93 0.71
CA GLY A 349 1.78 1.07 -0.21
C GLY A 349 0.80 2.18 0.12
N TYR A 350 1.14 3.10 1.03
CA TYR A 350 0.33 4.29 1.28
C TYR A 350 0.52 5.37 0.21
N LEU A 351 1.71 5.40 -0.40
CA LEU A 351 1.99 6.24 -1.57
C LEU A 351 2.32 5.39 -2.78
N THR A 352 2.15 5.97 -3.95
CA THR A 352 2.51 5.38 -5.23
C THR A 352 3.13 6.45 -6.13
N ILE A 353 3.80 6.03 -7.20
CA ILE A 353 4.32 6.93 -8.23
C ILE A 353 3.14 7.54 -8.98
N LYS A 354 3.03 8.87 -8.99
CA LYS A 354 2.04 9.62 -9.77
C LYS A 354 2.65 10.13 -11.07
N ASP A 355 3.89 10.59 -11.00
CA ASP A 355 4.61 11.15 -12.14
C ASP A 355 6.11 10.92 -12.02
N TYR A 356 6.85 11.08 -13.12
CA TYR A 356 8.29 10.99 -13.17
C TYR A 356 8.86 12.05 -14.11
N ASP A 357 9.70 12.94 -13.56
CA ASP A 357 10.45 13.91 -14.34
C ASP A 357 11.80 13.28 -14.78
N GLU A 358 11.92 12.96 -16.06
CA GLU A 358 13.13 12.32 -16.61
C GLU A 358 14.34 13.26 -16.56
N ARG A 359 14.13 14.57 -16.71
CA ARG A 359 15.21 15.57 -16.72
C ARG A 359 15.92 15.66 -15.38
N PHE A 360 15.14 15.65 -14.29
CA PHE A 360 15.65 15.76 -12.92
C PHE A 360 15.75 14.42 -12.22
N ARG A 361 15.25 13.34 -12.82
CA ARG A 361 15.15 11.99 -12.27
C ARG A 361 14.40 11.99 -10.93
N MET A 362 13.29 12.70 -10.89
CA MET A 362 12.46 12.87 -9.70
C MET A 362 11.13 12.18 -9.89
N TYR A 363 10.71 11.44 -8.89
CA TYR A 363 9.37 10.86 -8.80
C TYR A 363 8.47 11.80 -8.03
N THR A 364 7.25 12.00 -8.51
CA THR A 364 6.17 12.61 -7.73
C THR A 364 5.32 11.51 -7.13
N LEU A 365 5.13 11.54 -5.81
CA LEU A 365 4.34 10.55 -5.09
C LEU A 365 3.00 11.13 -4.65
N GLY A 366 2.01 10.24 -4.43
CA GLY A 366 0.70 10.58 -3.90
C GLY A 366 -0.07 9.31 -3.51
N PHE A 367 -1.23 9.47 -2.90
CA PHE A 367 -2.07 8.32 -2.55
C PHE A 367 -2.50 7.56 -3.82
N PRO A 368 -2.47 6.22 -3.82
CA PRO A 368 -2.89 5.45 -5.00
C PRO A 368 -4.38 5.67 -5.32
N ASN A 369 -5.24 5.66 -4.33
CA ASN A 369 -6.70 5.68 -4.49
C ASN A 369 -7.42 6.18 -3.23
N GLU A 370 -8.76 6.26 -3.33
CA GLU A 370 -9.62 6.76 -2.25
C GLU A 370 -9.58 5.85 -1.00
N GLU A 371 -9.53 4.52 -1.15
CA GLU A 371 -9.45 3.60 -0.01
C GLU A 371 -8.23 3.91 0.87
N VAL A 372 -7.07 4.02 0.24
CA VAL A 372 -5.81 4.27 0.94
C VAL A 372 -5.79 5.66 1.52
N LYS A 373 -6.18 6.67 0.74
CA LYS A 373 -6.21 8.06 1.18
C LYS A 373 -7.07 8.24 2.42
N TYR A 374 -8.34 7.90 2.33
CA TYR A 374 -9.29 8.12 3.44
C TYR A 374 -9.06 7.17 4.60
N GLY A 375 -8.64 5.95 4.32
CA GLY A 375 -8.24 5.02 5.36
C GLY A 375 -7.05 5.53 6.16
N PHE A 376 -6.01 6.05 5.50
CA PHE A 376 -4.85 6.64 6.15
C PHE A 376 -5.21 7.88 6.97
N LEU A 377 -5.93 8.83 6.38
CA LEU A 377 -6.35 10.06 7.06
C LEU A 377 -7.22 9.77 8.29
N ASN A 378 -8.16 8.82 8.17
CA ASN A 378 -8.98 8.37 9.29
C ASN A 378 -8.16 7.70 10.39
N PHE A 379 -7.14 6.94 10.01
CA PHE A 379 -6.25 6.25 10.93
C PHE A 379 -5.35 7.22 11.72
N VAL A 380 -4.80 8.25 11.06
CA VAL A 380 -3.93 9.22 11.73
C VAL A 380 -4.70 10.30 12.49
N SER A 381 -5.97 10.53 12.17
CA SER A 381 -6.81 11.58 12.76
C SER A 381 -6.80 11.60 14.30
N PRO A 382 -6.91 10.48 15.04
CA PRO A 382 -6.89 10.49 16.50
C PRO A 382 -5.59 10.98 17.13
N PHE A 383 -4.50 11.04 16.37
CA PHE A 383 -3.21 11.54 16.86
C PHE A 383 -3.07 13.06 16.75
N TYR A 384 -3.95 13.69 15.99
CA TYR A 384 -3.97 15.14 15.77
C TYR A 384 -5.25 15.79 16.28
N THR A 385 -6.32 14.99 16.50
CA THR A 385 -7.63 15.48 16.92
C THR A 385 -8.13 14.65 18.11
N PRO A 386 -9.05 15.19 18.94
CA PRO A 386 -9.66 14.45 20.04
C PRO A 386 -10.71 13.44 19.57
N ILE A 387 -10.90 13.29 18.25
CA ILE A 387 -11.94 12.45 17.68
C ILE A 387 -11.42 11.02 17.59
N ALA A 388 -12.07 10.08 18.28
CA ALA A 388 -11.76 8.66 18.14
C ALA A 388 -12.02 8.19 16.69
N GLN A 389 -11.22 7.25 16.22
CA GLN A 389 -11.34 6.69 14.86
C GLN A 389 -12.75 6.19 14.54
N THR A 390 -13.43 5.59 15.53
CA THR A 390 -14.82 5.11 15.42
C THR A 390 -15.83 6.23 15.20
N ASP A 391 -15.53 7.43 15.66
CA ASP A 391 -16.44 8.58 15.67
C ASP A 391 -16.18 9.55 14.52
N THR A 392 -15.05 9.40 13.81
CA THR A 392 -14.66 10.31 12.72
C THR A 392 -15.75 10.45 11.67
N SER A 393 -16.32 9.35 11.19
CA SER A 393 -17.41 9.38 10.19
C SER A 393 -18.65 10.12 10.67
N PHE A 394 -18.96 10.03 11.99
CA PHE A 394 -20.09 10.74 12.59
C PHE A 394 -19.85 12.27 12.60
N TYR A 395 -18.66 12.70 13.02
CA TYR A 395 -18.29 14.13 13.01
C TYR A 395 -18.26 14.69 11.60
N ILE A 396 -17.60 14.00 10.66
CA ILE A 396 -17.51 14.40 9.25
C ILE A 396 -18.91 14.48 8.64
N GLY A 397 -19.79 13.51 8.90
CA GLY A 397 -21.17 13.53 8.42
C GLY A 397 -21.99 14.70 8.98
N LYS A 398 -21.69 15.17 10.20
CA LYS A 398 -22.33 16.39 10.76
C LYS A 398 -21.82 17.66 10.07
N PHE A 399 -20.50 17.80 9.89
CA PHE A 399 -19.91 18.92 9.19
C PHE A 399 -20.52 19.11 7.79
N ILE A 400 -20.67 18.00 7.06
CA ILE A 400 -21.25 18.04 5.71
C ILE A 400 -22.72 18.47 5.74
N ARG A 401 -23.54 17.91 6.61
CA ARG A 401 -24.96 18.27 6.72
C ARG A 401 -25.16 19.73 7.13
N GLU A 402 -24.30 20.26 8.00
CA GLU A 402 -24.31 21.68 8.38
C GLU A 402 -24.03 22.58 7.17
N LEU A 403 -23.01 22.26 6.36
CA LEU A 403 -22.72 22.99 5.14
C LEU A 403 -23.77 22.78 4.03
N GLU A 404 -24.34 21.60 3.90
CA GLU A 404 -25.45 21.35 2.95
C GLU A 404 -26.71 22.15 3.31
N SER A 405 -26.96 22.37 4.59
CA SER A 405 -28.08 23.20 5.04
C SER A 405 -27.82 24.70 5.01
N GLY A 406 -26.60 25.14 4.67
CA GLY A 406 -26.18 26.54 4.68
C GLY A 406 -25.79 27.07 6.06
N ASP A 407 -25.71 26.20 7.09
CA ASP A 407 -25.41 26.61 8.47
C ASP A 407 -23.90 26.57 8.76
N VAL A 408 -23.20 27.58 8.24
CA VAL A 408 -21.75 27.77 8.44
C VAL A 408 -21.40 28.03 9.91
N ASP A 409 -22.29 28.70 10.65
CA ASP A 409 -22.10 29.00 12.07
C ASP A 409 -22.10 27.72 12.91
N ALA A 410 -23.01 26.77 12.65
CA ALA A 410 -23.01 25.47 13.30
C ALA A 410 -21.74 24.67 12.96
N PHE A 411 -21.32 24.67 11.68
CA PHE A 411 -20.09 24.03 11.23
C PHE A 411 -18.86 24.56 11.97
N LEU A 412 -18.65 25.88 11.98
CA LEU A 412 -17.50 26.51 12.64
C LEU A 412 -17.54 26.37 14.16
N THR A 413 -18.74 26.45 14.77
CA THR A 413 -18.92 26.18 16.20
C THR A 413 -18.50 24.77 16.56
N ARG A 414 -18.90 23.77 15.75
CA ARG A 414 -18.51 22.36 15.96
C ARG A 414 -17.01 22.16 15.74
N LEU A 415 -16.44 22.78 14.71
CA LEU A 415 -15.02 22.72 14.44
C LEU A 415 -14.21 23.34 15.59
N ARG A 416 -14.68 24.47 16.15
CA ARG A 416 -14.11 25.08 17.37
C ARG A 416 -14.15 24.13 18.57
N CYS A 417 -15.20 23.34 18.73
CA CYS A 417 -15.27 22.30 19.77
C CYS A 417 -14.23 21.19 19.57
N VAL A 418 -13.94 20.82 18.31
CA VAL A 418 -12.87 19.84 18.00
C VAL A 418 -11.52 20.38 18.45
N PHE A 419 -11.21 21.64 18.14
CA PHE A 419 -9.95 22.28 18.58
C PHE A 419 -9.86 22.39 20.09
N ALA A 420 -10.96 22.75 20.78
CA ALA A 420 -11.00 22.84 22.24
C ALA A 420 -10.74 21.49 22.94
N GLY A 421 -11.06 20.40 22.29
CA GLY A 421 -10.87 19.05 22.82
C GLY A 421 -9.46 18.47 22.61
N ILE A 422 -8.56 19.16 21.88
CA ILE A 422 -7.21 18.66 21.64
C ILE A 422 -6.42 18.66 22.95
N PRO A 423 -5.87 17.50 23.40
CA PRO A 423 -5.09 17.43 24.62
C PRO A 423 -3.87 18.34 24.57
N TYR A 424 -3.50 18.88 25.73
CA TYR A 424 -2.38 19.83 25.86
C TYR A 424 -1.05 19.28 25.38
N ASP A 425 -0.85 17.98 25.53
CA ASP A 425 0.37 17.26 25.15
C ASP A 425 0.48 17.04 23.63
N LEU A 426 -0.64 17.07 22.91
CA LEU A 426 -0.69 16.96 21.44
C LEU A 426 -0.66 18.32 20.74
N ASN A 427 -0.82 19.40 21.50
CA ASN A 427 -0.93 20.75 20.96
C ASN A 427 0.42 21.48 21.10
N ASP A 428 1.26 21.38 20.07
CA ASP A 428 2.61 21.98 20.05
C ASP A 428 2.62 23.51 19.83
N ARG A 429 1.44 24.17 19.83
CA ARG A 429 1.25 25.62 19.65
C ARG A 429 1.72 26.19 18.31
N THR A 430 2.05 25.35 17.34
CA THR A 430 2.52 25.85 16.04
C THR A 430 1.36 26.09 15.08
N GLU A 431 1.56 27.03 14.18
CA GLU A 431 0.67 27.26 13.04
C GLU A 431 0.44 25.98 12.24
N ARG A 432 1.49 25.19 12.12
CA ARG A 432 1.51 23.90 11.44
C ARG A 432 0.51 22.91 12.03
N HIS A 433 0.40 22.80 13.34
CA HIS A 433 -0.55 21.88 13.99
C HIS A 433 -2.00 22.22 13.62
N TYR A 434 -2.38 23.49 13.69
CA TYR A 434 -3.73 23.93 13.32
C TYR A 434 -4.02 23.69 11.84
N GLN A 435 -3.08 23.98 10.97
CA GLN A 435 -3.19 23.72 9.55
C GLN A 435 -3.31 22.20 9.27
N THR A 436 -2.63 21.35 10.02
CA THR A 436 -2.74 19.89 9.89
C THR A 436 -4.12 19.39 10.31
N VAL A 437 -4.68 19.90 11.41
CA VAL A 437 -6.05 19.55 11.84
C VAL A 437 -7.08 19.98 10.80
N PHE A 438 -6.98 21.18 10.27
CA PHE A 438 -7.83 21.63 9.17
C PHE A 438 -7.70 20.75 7.95
N TYR A 439 -6.48 20.49 7.53
CA TYR A 439 -6.21 19.63 6.39
C TYR A 439 -6.90 18.27 6.58
N LEU A 440 -6.75 17.64 7.74
CA LEU A 440 -7.39 16.35 8.04
C LEU A 440 -8.91 16.42 7.96
N VAL A 441 -9.53 17.41 8.59
CA VAL A 441 -11.00 17.53 8.61
C VAL A 441 -11.54 17.75 7.20
N PHE A 442 -10.97 18.71 6.46
CA PHE A 442 -11.44 19.02 5.11
C PHE A 442 -11.14 17.91 4.11
N GLN A 443 -10.00 17.24 4.21
CA GLN A 443 -9.70 16.08 3.37
C GLN A 443 -10.65 14.91 3.64
N LEU A 444 -10.97 14.64 4.92
CA LEU A 444 -11.95 13.60 5.28
C LEU A 444 -13.36 13.93 4.79
N MET A 445 -13.74 15.21 4.77
CA MET A 445 -15.00 15.65 4.14
C MET A 445 -15.02 15.33 2.64
N GLY A 446 -13.87 15.35 1.97
CA GLY A 446 -13.71 15.00 0.56
C GLY A 446 -14.16 13.59 0.18
N GLN A 447 -14.32 12.69 1.15
CA GLN A 447 -14.90 11.36 0.93
C GLN A 447 -16.39 11.43 0.53
N PHE A 448 -17.10 12.47 0.93
CA PHE A 448 -18.55 12.57 0.80
C PHE A 448 -19.00 13.78 -0.04
N THR A 449 -18.13 14.76 -0.22
CA THR A 449 -18.40 15.99 -0.99
C THR A 449 -17.15 16.44 -1.74
N GLU A 450 -17.31 17.29 -2.76
CA GLU A 450 -16.15 17.84 -3.45
C GLU A 450 -15.44 18.84 -2.53
N THR A 451 -14.24 18.52 -2.08
CA THR A 451 -13.43 19.37 -1.22
C THR A 451 -12.04 19.52 -1.80
N GLU A 452 -11.62 20.75 -2.01
CA GLU A 452 -10.25 21.09 -2.40
C GLU A 452 -9.57 21.77 -1.21
N VAL A 453 -8.46 21.18 -0.73
CA VAL A 453 -7.61 21.79 0.31
C VAL A 453 -6.24 22.03 -0.29
N ARG A 454 -5.67 23.21 -0.08
CA ARG A 454 -4.40 23.57 -0.70
C ARG A 454 -3.36 23.99 0.34
N SER A 455 -2.13 23.58 0.09
CA SER A 455 -0.96 23.91 0.91
C SER A 455 -0.10 25.03 0.33
N ALA A 456 -0.40 25.56 -0.88
CA ALA A 456 0.46 26.50 -1.59
C ALA A 456 -0.12 27.93 -1.65
N ARG A 457 0.76 28.94 -1.55
CA ARG A 457 0.42 30.38 -1.66
C ARG A 457 -0.31 30.71 -2.97
N GLY A 458 -1.39 31.48 -2.89
CA GLY A 458 -2.08 32.08 -4.04
C GLY A 458 -3.43 31.47 -4.40
N ARG A 459 -4.04 30.67 -3.54
CA ARG A 459 -5.39 30.11 -3.68
C ARG A 459 -6.04 30.02 -2.30
N ALA A 460 -7.39 29.94 -2.25
CA ALA A 460 -8.13 29.73 -1.00
C ALA A 460 -7.61 28.50 -0.24
N ASP A 461 -7.58 28.56 1.08
CA ASP A 461 -7.08 27.48 1.92
C ASP A 461 -7.94 26.21 1.82
N ALA A 462 -9.27 26.40 1.69
CA ALA A 462 -10.17 25.29 1.38
C ALA A 462 -11.38 25.75 0.57
N VAL A 463 -11.87 24.87 -0.31
CA VAL A 463 -13.13 25.05 -1.03
C VAL A 463 -13.97 23.78 -0.84
N VAL A 464 -15.22 23.95 -0.38
CA VAL A 464 -16.18 22.85 -0.19
C VAL A 464 -17.37 23.10 -1.10
N LYS A 465 -17.71 22.13 -1.94
CA LYS A 465 -18.84 22.20 -2.87
C LYS A 465 -19.91 21.20 -2.45
N THR A 466 -21.04 21.70 -2.03
CA THR A 466 -22.25 20.93 -1.73
C THR A 466 -23.23 21.00 -2.92
N PRO A 467 -24.37 20.31 -2.91
CA PRO A 467 -25.36 20.42 -3.99
C PRO A 467 -25.84 21.86 -4.26
N ASP A 468 -26.01 22.68 -3.21
CA ASP A 468 -26.60 24.01 -3.31
C ASP A 468 -25.63 25.16 -3.03
N TYR A 469 -24.45 24.85 -2.44
CA TYR A 469 -23.50 25.87 -2.00
C TYR A 469 -22.07 25.57 -2.46
N ILE A 470 -21.27 26.64 -2.62
CA ILE A 470 -19.80 26.59 -2.73
C ILE A 470 -19.23 27.48 -1.65
N TYR A 471 -18.52 26.89 -0.71
CA TYR A 471 -17.85 27.60 0.38
C TYR A 471 -16.38 27.80 0.06
N VAL A 472 -15.90 29.04 0.18
CA VAL A 472 -14.49 29.40 0.02
C VAL A 472 -13.97 29.90 1.35
N PHE A 473 -13.09 29.08 1.98
CA PHE A 473 -12.51 29.36 3.28
C PHE A 473 -11.11 29.95 3.16
N GLU A 474 -10.84 30.95 3.98
CA GLU A 474 -9.50 31.51 4.20
C GLU A 474 -9.26 31.63 5.71
N PHE A 475 -8.11 31.16 6.19
CA PHE A 475 -7.76 31.12 7.60
C PHE A 475 -6.61 32.06 7.91
N LYS A 476 -6.70 32.80 9.03
CA LYS A 476 -5.64 33.69 9.53
C LYS A 476 -5.25 33.34 10.95
N LEU A 477 -3.96 33.22 11.19
CA LEU A 477 -3.42 32.89 12.50
C LEU A 477 -3.05 34.11 13.34
N ASN A 478 -2.70 35.22 12.69
CA ASN A 478 -2.22 36.44 13.34
C ASN A 478 -2.92 37.68 12.77
N ASP A 479 -4.11 37.53 12.17
CA ASP A 479 -4.87 38.59 11.55
C ASP A 479 -6.37 38.32 11.74
N SER A 480 -7.23 39.29 11.44
CA SER A 480 -8.67 39.22 11.67
C SER A 480 -9.40 38.37 10.63
N ALA A 481 -10.60 37.93 10.96
CA ALA A 481 -11.50 37.24 10.05
C ALA A 481 -11.91 38.10 8.84
N GLU A 482 -12.01 39.42 9.03
CA GLU A 482 -12.25 40.41 7.94
C GLU A 482 -11.05 40.49 6.99
N ALA A 483 -9.81 40.38 7.52
CA ALA A 483 -8.62 40.35 6.66
C ALA A 483 -8.59 39.07 5.80
N ALA A 484 -9.03 37.94 6.35
CA ALA A 484 -9.21 36.70 5.59
C ALA A 484 -10.26 36.89 4.48
N LEU A 485 -11.40 37.49 4.79
CA LEU A 485 -12.47 37.73 3.83
C LEU A 485 -12.01 38.69 2.71
N ARG A 486 -11.28 39.77 3.06
CA ARG A 486 -10.69 40.67 2.06
C ARG A 486 -9.71 39.97 1.14
N GLN A 487 -8.91 39.06 1.65
CA GLN A 487 -7.98 38.30 0.81
C GLN A 487 -8.70 37.43 -0.23
N ILE A 488 -9.84 36.83 0.09
CA ILE A 488 -10.66 36.08 -0.88
C ILE A 488 -11.05 36.99 -2.04
N ASP A 489 -11.48 38.24 -1.77
CA ASP A 489 -11.88 39.21 -2.80
C ASP A 489 -10.68 39.72 -3.60
N GLU A 490 -9.62 40.18 -2.94
CA GLU A 490 -8.42 40.75 -3.57
C GLU A 490 -7.68 39.75 -4.47
N LYS A 491 -7.68 38.46 -4.10
CA LYS A 491 -7.06 37.37 -4.88
C LYS A 491 -8.00 36.78 -5.92
N GLY A 492 -9.27 37.16 -5.94
CA GLY A 492 -10.25 36.68 -6.89
C GLY A 492 -10.56 35.19 -6.78
N TYR A 493 -10.54 34.64 -5.56
CA TYR A 493 -10.75 33.19 -5.34
C TYR A 493 -12.14 32.71 -5.76
N LEU A 494 -13.12 33.64 -5.90
CA LEU A 494 -14.47 33.32 -6.36
C LEU A 494 -14.62 33.26 -7.87
N LEU A 495 -13.66 33.79 -8.63
CA LEU A 495 -13.76 33.88 -10.09
C LEU A 495 -14.09 32.53 -10.78
N PRO A 496 -13.50 31.44 -10.39
CA PRO A 496 -13.81 30.13 -11.01
C PRO A 496 -15.27 29.68 -10.82
N TYR A 497 -15.98 30.22 -9.83
CA TYR A 497 -17.31 29.77 -9.42
C TYR A 497 -18.44 30.74 -9.82
N GLN A 498 -18.15 31.86 -10.45
CA GLN A 498 -19.15 32.90 -10.83
C GLN A 498 -20.22 32.39 -11.81
N ALA A 499 -19.88 31.40 -12.63
CA ALA A 499 -20.80 30.79 -13.59
C ALA A 499 -21.48 29.52 -13.06
N ASP A 500 -21.20 29.12 -11.83
CA ASP A 500 -21.74 27.89 -11.19
C ASP A 500 -23.12 28.21 -10.60
N GLY A 501 -24.19 27.68 -10.95
CA GLY A 501 -25.53 28.03 -10.47
C GLY A 501 -25.78 27.92 -8.96
N ARG A 502 -24.80 27.45 -8.17
CA ARG A 502 -24.86 27.34 -6.72
C ARG A 502 -24.58 28.65 -6.00
N LYS A 503 -25.06 28.79 -4.77
CA LYS A 503 -24.75 29.93 -3.92
C LYS A 503 -23.31 29.89 -3.46
N VAL A 504 -22.51 30.89 -3.80
CA VAL A 504 -21.10 31.03 -3.38
C VAL A 504 -21.03 31.84 -2.08
N VAL A 505 -20.37 31.26 -1.07
CA VAL A 505 -20.24 31.83 0.28
C VAL A 505 -18.76 31.96 0.63
N LYS A 506 -18.35 33.18 1.01
CA LYS A 506 -17.01 33.48 1.53
C LYS A 506 -16.98 33.26 3.04
N VAL A 507 -15.92 32.65 3.55
CA VAL A 507 -15.76 32.41 4.98
C VAL A 507 -14.35 32.79 5.40
N GLY A 508 -14.21 33.91 6.09
CA GLY A 508 -12.96 34.30 6.73
C GLY A 508 -12.94 33.84 8.18
N VAL A 509 -11.86 33.18 8.59
CA VAL A 509 -11.71 32.63 9.94
C VAL A 509 -10.41 33.09 10.56
N ALA A 510 -10.48 33.63 11.78
CA ALA A 510 -9.32 34.01 12.58
C ALA A 510 -9.07 33.00 13.71
N PHE A 511 -7.80 32.66 13.91
CA PHE A 511 -7.35 31.85 15.05
C PHE A 511 -6.81 32.73 16.17
N GLU A 512 -7.20 32.41 17.39
CA GLU A 512 -6.64 33.02 18.59
C GLU A 512 -5.52 32.15 19.16
N LYS A 513 -4.30 32.70 19.09
CA LYS A 513 -3.07 32.00 19.47
C LYS A 513 -3.00 31.70 20.98
N GLU A 514 -3.56 32.58 21.80
CA GLU A 514 -3.57 32.41 23.26
C GLU A 514 -4.58 31.33 23.69
N GLU A 515 -5.76 31.32 23.08
CA GLU A 515 -6.81 30.32 23.34
C GLU A 515 -6.61 29.03 22.56
N ARG A 516 -5.69 29.00 21.60
CA ARG A 516 -5.39 27.85 20.73
C ARG A 516 -6.61 27.30 20.03
N ASN A 517 -7.47 28.19 19.57
CA ASN A 517 -8.74 27.80 19.01
C ASN A 517 -9.18 28.77 17.90
N ILE A 518 -10.27 28.40 17.22
CA ILE A 518 -11.00 29.34 16.36
C ILE A 518 -11.56 30.44 17.24
N GLY A 519 -11.16 31.68 16.98
CA GLY A 519 -11.69 32.87 17.63
C GLY A 519 -12.94 33.36 16.91
N GLU A 520 -12.75 34.28 15.97
CA GLU A 520 -13.81 34.90 15.20
C GLU A 520 -13.89 34.35 13.78
N TRP A 521 -15.08 34.46 13.18
CA TRP A 521 -15.29 34.24 11.75
C TRP A 521 -16.28 35.23 11.18
N VAL A 522 -16.12 35.51 9.90
CA VAL A 522 -17.02 36.39 9.15
C VAL A 522 -17.48 35.67 7.88
N ILE A 523 -18.77 35.68 7.64
CA ILE A 523 -19.41 35.08 6.47
C ILE A 523 -19.82 36.19 5.53
N GLY A 524 -19.45 36.09 4.24
CA GLY A 524 -19.82 37.01 3.16
C GLY A 524 -20.43 36.27 1.99
N GLU A 525 -21.31 36.92 1.29
CA GLU A 525 -21.91 36.42 0.05
C GLU A 525 -21.19 36.97 -1.18
#